data_a068af46dd4887ef9fd60ff701e584ba
#
_entry.id   a068af46dd4887ef9fd60ff701e584ba
#
_cell.length_a   1.000
_cell.length_b   1.000
_cell.length_c   1.000
_cell.angle_alpha   90.00
_cell.angle_beta   90.00
_cell.angle_gamma   90.00
#
_symmetry.space_group_name_H-M   'P 1'
#
loop_
_entity.id
_entity.type
_entity.pdbx_description
1 polymer ?
#
loop_
_entity_poly.entity_id
_entity_poly.type
_entity_poly.pdbx_seq_one_letter_code
_entity_poly.pdbx_strand_id
1 'polypeptide(L)'
;MSTTIAEYTASHRFARISVRKVRPLLDLVRGKYADDALDILKYMPHRGARMVEAVLKSAMANAEDRGVRHAGDLVIVDARGDGGPMFKRLMPRARGMAYLIRRRSSHIAIGLEDFTKADEA
;
A
#
# COMPACT_ATOMS: atom_id res chain seq x y z
N MET A 1 -17.45 14.36 -7.82
CA MET A 1 -16.34 13.41 -7.81
C MET A 1 -16.76 12.11 -7.17
N SER A 2 -16.85 11.08 -7.95
CA SER A 2 -17.16 9.77 -7.41
C SER A 2 -15.91 9.22 -6.74
N THR A 3 -15.90 9.19 -5.43
CA THR A 3 -14.95 8.36 -4.72
C THR A 3 -15.42 6.92 -4.88
N THR A 4 -14.76 6.18 -5.75
CA THR A 4 -15.02 4.76 -5.87
C THR A 4 -14.51 4.10 -4.59
N ILE A 5 -15.43 3.67 -3.74
CA ILE A 5 -15.06 2.89 -2.56
C ILE A 5 -14.83 1.48 -3.06
N ALA A 6 -13.60 1.01 -2.95
CA ALA A 6 -13.28 -0.36 -3.32
C ALA A 6 -14.03 -1.35 -2.43
N GLU A 7 -14.43 -2.46 -3.00
CA GLU A 7 -15.27 -3.46 -2.31
C GLU A 7 -14.51 -4.16 -1.18
N TYR A 8 -13.22 -4.45 -1.39
CA TYR A 8 -12.37 -5.11 -0.39
C TYR A 8 -11.15 -4.26 -0.15
N THR A 9 -10.95 -3.83 1.08
CA THR A 9 -9.88 -2.89 1.41
C THR A 9 -9.01 -3.39 2.56
N ALA A 10 -7.77 -2.91 2.59
CA ALA A 10 -6.87 -3.07 3.71
C ALA A 10 -5.96 -1.86 3.78
N SER A 11 -5.47 -1.55 4.96
CA SER A 11 -4.55 -0.45 5.15
C SER A 11 -3.50 -0.78 6.20
N HIS A 12 -2.32 -0.20 6.02
CA HIS A 12 -1.25 -0.21 7.01
C HIS A 12 -1.03 1.23 7.45
N ARG A 13 -1.52 1.57 8.62
CA ARG A 13 -1.36 2.91 9.16
C ARG A 13 -0.05 3.01 9.93
N PHE A 14 0.57 4.18 9.87
CA PHE A 14 1.84 4.47 10.56
C PHE A 14 2.99 3.55 10.11
N ALA A 15 3.04 3.24 8.83
CA ALA A 15 4.17 2.49 8.28
C ALA A 15 5.44 3.35 8.36
N ARG A 16 6.53 2.76 8.83
CA ARG A 16 7.80 3.46 9.00
C ARG A 16 8.57 3.60 7.69
N ILE A 17 7.96 4.30 6.74
CA ILE A 17 8.53 4.57 5.43
C ILE A 17 7.97 5.90 4.92
N SER A 18 8.77 6.63 4.16
CA SER A 18 8.29 7.89 3.58
C SER A 18 7.37 7.61 2.40
N VAL A 19 6.42 8.51 2.18
CA VAL A 19 5.48 8.43 1.04
C VAL A 19 6.24 8.40 -0.29
N ARG A 20 7.35 9.13 -0.39
CA ARG A 20 8.20 9.18 -1.58
C ARG A 20 8.70 7.82 -2.03
N LYS A 21 9.01 6.95 -1.05
CA LYS A 21 9.56 5.61 -1.33
C LYS A 21 8.47 4.60 -1.64
N VAL A 22 7.27 4.82 -1.13
CA VAL A 22 6.15 3.90 -1.29
C VAL A 22 5.32 4.17 -2.55
N ARG A 23 5.15 5.43 -2.93
CA ARG A 23 4.32 5.81 -4.08
C ARG A 23 4.71 5.15 -5.40
N PRO A 24 6.00 5.07 -5.78
CA PRO A 24 6.36 4.38 -7.02
C PRO A 24 5.94 2.92 -7.03
N LEU A 25 5.99 2.25 -5.89
CA LEU A 25 5.59 0.85 -5.76
C LEU A 25 4.07 0.71 -5.92
N LEU A 26 3.31 1.63 -5.34
CA LEU A 26 1.86 1.65 -5.48
C LEU A 26 1.42 1.94 -6.91
N ASP A 27 2.14 2.82 -7.60
CA ASP A 27 1.86 3.13 -9.00
C ASP A 27 2.08 1.91 -9.90
N LEU A 28 3.05 1.06 -9.58
CA LEU A 28 3.31 -0.16 -10.34
C LEU A 28 2.19 -1.19 -10.22
N VAL A 29 1.52 -1.25 -9.09
CA VAL A 29 0.50 -2.30 -8.85
C VAL A 29 -0.92 -1.82 -9.14
N ARG A 30 -1.14 -0.52 -9.23
CA ARG A 30 -2.47 0.01 -9.51
C ARG A 30 -2.96 -0.43 -10.88
N GLY A 31 -4.18 -0.95 -10.94
CA GLY A 31 -4.79 -1.40 -12.18
C GLY A 31 -4.43 -2.84 -12.58
N LYS A 32 -3.65 -3.53 -11.78
CA LYS A 32 -3.25 -4.92 -12.06
C LYS A 32 -4.08 -5.89 -11.24
N TYR A 33 -4.12 -7.14 -11.71
CA TYR A 33 -4.70 -8.22 -10.91
C TYR A 33 -3.86 -8.45 -9.67
N ALA A 34 -4.51 -8.86 -8.58
CA ALA A 34 -3.83 -9.05 -7.29
C ALA A 34 -2.68 -10.07 -7.39
N ASP A 35 -2.86 -11.17 -8.10
CA ASP A 35 -1.80 -12.17 -8.28
C ASP A 35 -0.60 -11.60 -9.03
N ASP A 36 -0.85 -10.86 -10.12
CA ASP A 36 0.21 -10.24 -10.91
C ASP A 36 0.97 -9.21 -10.06
N ALA A 37 0.25 -8.44 -9.26
CA ALA A 37 0.86 -7.46 -8.38
C ALA A 37 1.74 -8.11 -7.31
N LEU A 38 1.30 -9.23 -6.73
CA LEU A 38 2.11 -10.00 -5.78
C LEU A 38 3.41 -10.47 -6.42
N ASP A 39 3.34 -10.98 -7.64
CA ASP A 39 4.53 -11.43 -8.35
C ASP A 39 5.52 -10.30 -8.60
N ILE A 40 5.02 -9.13 -9.01
CA ILE A 40 5.85 -7.94 -9.22
C ILE A 40 6.54 -7.54 -7.92
N LEU A 41 5.79 -7.42 -6.83
CA LEU A 41 6.32 -7.01 -5.53
C LEU A 41 7.32 -8.00 -4.95
N LYS A 42 7.09 -9.29 -5.21
CA LYS A 42 7.96 -10.36 -4.70
C LYS A 42 9.39 -10.25 -5.22
N TYR A 43 9.56 -9.80 -6.47
CA TYR A 43 10.87 -9.66 -7.08
C TYR A 43 11.55 -8.33 -6.80
N MET A 44 10.88 -7.39 -6.17
CA MET A 44 11.44 -6.09 -5.85
C MET A 44 12.22 -6.14 -4.54
N PRO A 45 13.48 -5.68 -4.52
CA PRO A 45 14.30 -5.73 -3.30
C PRO A 45 13.97 -4.63 -2.28
N HIS A 46 13.10 -3.72 -2.63
CA HIS A 46 12.76 -2.56 -1.79
C HIS A 46 12.04 -2.97 -0.50
N ARG A 47 12.40 -2.35 0.62
CA ARG A 47 11.72 -2.58 1.89
C ARG A 47 10.23 -2.23 1.80
N GLY A 48 9.91 -1.15 1.09
CA GLY A 48 8.53 -0.74 0.87
C GLY A 48 7.71 -1.78 0.14
N ALA A 49 8.33 -2.57 -0.75
CA ALA A 49 7.65 -3.65 -1.46
C ALA A 49 7.11 -4.71 -0.49
N ARG A 50 7.86 -5.01 0.58
CA ARG A 50 7.39 -5.96 1.60
C ARG A 50 6.18 -5.41 2.34
N MET A 51 6.15 -4.12 2.60
CA MET A 51 5.03 -3.46 3.26
C MET A 51 3.77 -3.46 2.37
N VAL A 52 3.93 -3.11 1.10
CA VAL A 52 2.82 -3.10 0.13
C VAL A 52 2.29 -4.53 -0.08
N GLU A 53 3.18 -5.50 -0.18
CA GLU A 53 2.83 -6.91 -0.31
C GLU A 53 1.96 -7.38 0.87
N ALA A 54 2.32 -7.01 2.09
CA ALA A 54 1.57 -7.36 3.28
C ALA A 54 0.17 -6.75 3.27
N VAL A 55 0.03 -5.49 2.85
CA VAL A 55 -1.26 -4.82 2.74
C VAL A 55 -2.13 -5.50 1.67
N LEU A 56 -1.53 -5.84 0.53
CA LEU A 56 -2.24 -6.52 -0.55
C LEU A 56 -2.74 -7.90 -0.09
N LYS A 57 -1.92 -8.67 0.58
CA LYS A 57 -2.32 -9.97 1.13
C LYS A 57 -3.46 -9.83 2.14
N SER A 58 -3.43 -8.78 2.96
CA SER A 58 -4.50 -8.49 3.91
C SER A 58 -5.82 -8.18 3.19
N ALA A 59 -5.78 -7.38 2.11
CA ALA A 59 -6.96 -7.07 1.32
C ALA A 59 -7.52 -8.34 0.65
N MET A 60 -6.65 -9.21 0.14
CA MET A 60 -7.06 -10.48 -0.46
C MET A 60 -7.71 -11.39 0.58
N ALA A 61 -7.17 -11.45 1.80
CA ALA A 61 -7.74 -12.23 2.89
C ALA A 61 -9.12 -11.70 3.29
N ASN A 62 -9.30 -10.39 3.32
CA ASN A 62 -10.60 -9.76 3.59
C ASN A 62 -11.62 -10.13 2.51
N ALA A 63 -11.19 -10.23 1.25
CA ALA A 63 -12.05 -10.66 0.16
C ALA A 63 -12.45 -12.13 0.32
N GLU A 64 -11.53 -12.99 0.69
CA GLU A 64 -11.80 -14.41 0.92
C GLU A 64 -12.78 -14.62 2.07
N ASP A 65 -12.65 -13.83 3.14
CA ASP A 65 -13.58 -13.86 4.28
C ASP A 65 -15.00 -13.50 3.88
N ARG A 66 -15.16 -12.70 2.82
CA ARG A 66 -16.47 -12.32 2.28
C ARG A 66 -16.98 -13.27 1.20
N GLY A 67 -16.30 -14.40 0.99
CA GLY A 67 -16.76 -15.44 0.09
C GLY A 67 -16.17 -15.41 -1.31
N VAL A 68 -15.18 -14.58 -1.58
CA VAL A 68 -14.50 -14.59 -2.88
C VAL A 68 -13.61 -15.82 -2.96
N ARG A 69 -13.79 -16.63 -4.02
CA ARG A 69 -13.05 -17.89 -4.18
C ARG A 69 -11.62 -17.66 -4.66
N HIS A 70 -11.45 -16.71 -5.59
CA HIS A 70 -10.15 -16.44 -6.22
C HIS A 70 -9.79 -14.98 -6.03
N ALA A 71 -9.28 -14.65 -4.85
CA ALA A 71 -8.90 -13.28 -4.54
C ALA A 71 -7.81 -12.73 -5.47
N GLY A 72 -7.01 -13.62 -6.05
CA GLY A 72 -5.97 -13.24 -7.01
C GLY A 72 -6.50 -12.66 -8.31
N ASP A 73 -7.75 -12.93 -8.65
CA ASP A 73 -8.40 -12.41 -9.85
C ASP A 73 -9.03 -11.02 -9.65
N LEU A 74 -8.98 -10.50 -8.44
CA LEU A 74 -9.46 -9.15 -8.17
C LEU A 74 -8.48 -8.11 -8.70
N VAL A 75 -9.02 -6.96 -9.13
CA VAL A 75 -8.22 -5.87 -9.66
C VAL A 75 -7.96 -4.83 -8.58
N ILE A 76 -6.73 -4.35 -8.52
CA ILE A 76 -6.37 -3.27 -7.62
C ILE A 76 -6.86 -1.94 -8.20
N VAL A 77 -7.97 -1.44 -7.67
CA VAL A 77 -8.58 -0.19 -8.16
C VAL A 77 -8.13 1.02 -7.34
N ASP A 78 -7.65 0.80 -6.13
CA ASP A 78 -7.17 1.85 -5.25
C ASP A 78 -5.84 1.42 -4.64
N ALA A 79 -4.81 2.22 -4.82
CA ALA A 79 -3.52 2.01 -4.19
C ALA A 79 -2.97 3.38 -3.83
N ARG A 80 -3.04 3.73 -2.55
CA ARG A 80 -2.68 5.07 -2.08
C ARG A 80 -1.64 5.03 -0.99
N GLY A 81 -0.73 5.99 -1.05
CA GLY A 81 0.21 6.26 0.04
C GLY A 81 0.00 7.68 0.51
N ASP A 82 -0.47 7.85 1.73
CA ASP A 82 -0.74 9.14 2.34
C ASP A 82 0.29 9.43 3.41
N GLY A 83 0.64 10.71 3.60
CA GLY A 83 1.58 11.12 4.62
C GLY A 83 1.01 10.95 6.02
N GLY A 84 1.79 10.30 6.88
CA GLY A 84 1.46 10.14 8.29
C GLY A 84 2.19 11.16 9.15
N PRO A 85 2.08 11.04 10.48
CA PRO A 85 2.79 11.94 11.38
C PRO A 85 4.30 11.80 11.23
N MET A 86 4.98 12.93 11.40
CA MET A 86 6.43 13.01 11.29
C MET A 86 7.03 13.18 12.68
N PHE A 87 7.96 12.30 13.03
CA PHE A 87 8.69 12.41 14.28
C PHE A 87 10.01 13.13 14.03
N LYS A 88 10.24 14.21 14.77
CA LYS A 88 11.47 15.00 14.67
C LYS A 88 12.42 14.57 15.77
N ARG A 89 13.64 14.23 15.41
CA ARG A 89 14.70 13.86 16.34
C ARG A 89 15.91 14.72 16.13
N LEU A 90 16.59 15.06 17.22
CA LEU A 90 17.81 15.83 17.16
C LEU A 90 19.01 14.89 17.04
N MET A 91 19.89 15.16 16.10
CA MET A 91 21.16 14.45 15.97
C MET A 91 22.29 15.43 16.28
N PRO A 92 23.06 15.24 17.37
CA PRO A 92 24.22 16.08 17.63
C PRO A 92 25.28 15.86 16.58
N ARG A 93 25.86 16.97 16.10
CA ARG A 93 26.96 16.97 15.14
C ARG A 93 28.14 17.74 15.71
N ALA A 94 29.29 17.69 15.00
CA ALA A 94 30.51 18.36 15.41
C ALA A 94 30.28 19.87 15.65
N ARG A 95 31.10 20.46 16.54
CA ARG A 95 31.07 21.89 16.93
C ARG A 95 29.79 22.32 17.67
N GLY A 96 29.17 21.39 18.42
CA GLY A 96 27.99 21.72 19.22
C GLY A 96 26.73 22.01 18.42
N MET A 97 26.74 21.75 17.12
CA MET A 97 25.54 21.93 16.29
C MET A 97 24.68 20.67 16.29
N ALA A 98 23.37 20.87 16.37
CA ALA A 98 22.41 19.77 16.29
C ALA A 98 21.58 19.92 15.03
N TYR A 99 21.43 18.83 14.29
CA TYR A 99 20.59 18.78 13.11
C TYR A 99 19.31 18.01 13.39
N LEU A 100 18.23 18.47 12.77
CA LEU A 100 16.92 17.85 12.92
C LEU A 100 16.79 16.70 11.92
N ILE A 101 16.55 15.50 12.44
CA ILE A 101 16.23 14.33 11.60
C ILE A 101 14.72 14.14 11.62
N ARG A 102 14.13 14.09 10.44
CA ARG A 102 12.69 13.85 10.28
C ARG A 102 12.44 12.38 9.99
N ARG A 103 11.81 11.70 10.94
CA ARG A 103 11.36 10.31 10.74
C ARG A 103 9.93 10.36 10.21
N ARG A 104 9.78 10.11 8.93
CA ARG A 104 8.48 10.17 8.26
C ARG A 104 7.79 8.82 8.32
N SER A 105 6.47 8.87 8.40
CA SER A 105 5.62 7.70 8.30
C SER A 105 4.63 7.88 7.18
N SER A 106 3.98 6.79 6.77
CA SER A 106 2.95 6.85 5.73
C SER A 106 1.82 5.89 6.07
N HIS A 107 0.68 6.14 5.44
CA HIS A 107 -0.47 5.24 5.50
C HIS A 107 -0.64 4.63 4.12
N ILE A 108 -0.57 3.31 4.05
CA ILE A 108 -0.70 2.56 2.79
C ILE A 108 -2.10 1.96 2.76
N ALA A 109 -2.83 2.23 1.69
CA ALA A 109 -4.18 1.68 1.51
C ALA A 109 -4.29 1.01 0.15
N ILE A 110 -4.87 -0.19 0.12
CA ILE A 110 -5.13 -0.94 -1.10
C ILE A 110 -6.59 -1.35 -1.11
N GLY A 111 -7.25 -1.14 -2.24
CA GLY A 111 -8.62 -1.56 -2.46
C GLY A 111 -8.71 -2.47 -3.68
N LEU A 112 -9.44 -3.56 -3.53
CA LEU A 112 -9.66 -4.55 -4.57
C LEU A 112 -11.12 -4.55 -4.99
N GLU A 113 -11.36 -4.86 -6.26
CA GLU A 113 -12.72 -4.96 -6.80
C GLU A 113 -12.81 -6.10 -7.81
N ASP A 114 -13.98 -6.73 -7.86
CA ASP A 114 -14.26 -7.82 -8.78
C ASP A 114 -15.02 -7.29 -10.00
N PHE A 115 -14.32 -7.10 -11.10
CA PHE A 115 -14.93 -6.61 -12.34
C PHE A 115 -15.71 -7.70 -13.08
N THR A 116 -15.44 -8.98 -12.83
CA THR A 116 -16.23 -10.04 -13.46
C THR A 116 -17.67 -10.01 -13.02
N LYS A 117 -17.90 -9.62 -11.76
CA LYS A 117 -19.23 -9.47 -11.19
C LYS A 117 -20.02 -8.31 -11.82
N ALA A 118 -19.31 -7.24 -12.23
CA ALA A 118 -19.91 -6.11 -12.91
C ALA A 118 -20.30 -6.44 -14.35
N ASP A 119 -19.52 -7.29 -15.01
CA ASP A 119 -19.76 -7.71 -16.40
C ASP A 119 -20.93 -8.69 -16.53
N GLU A 120 -21.30 -9.34 -15.43
CA GLU A 120 -22.41 -10.31 -15.39
C GLU A 120 -23.76 -9.63 -15.12
N ALA A 121 -23.76 -8.35 -14.81
CA ALA A 121 -24.97 -7.61 -14.47
C ALA A 121 -25.72 -7.11 -15.70
#